data_88fe1faac51a4af307216caee78c6795
#
_entry.id   88fe1faac51a4af307216caee78c6795
#
_cell.length_a   1.000
_cell.length_b   1.000
_cell.length_c   1.000
_cell.angle_alpha   90.00
_cell.angle_beta   90.00
_cell.angle_gamma   90.00
#
_symmetry.space_group_name_H-M   'P 1'
#
loop_
_entity.id
_entity.type
_entity.pdbx_description
1 polymer ?
#
loop_
_entity_poly.entity_id
_entity_poly.type
_entity_poly.pdbx_seq_one_letter_code
_entity_poly.pdbx_strand_id
1 'polypeptide(L)'
;GSSEEEVHQKEEAFTKRLDSLKNQDTSFSYISSSLIVPSIKKQNETYQAIGKTILPSIKKQLELLNLNPEDSSIIKSYQLASEEHLTVHSDIPSTLDELLQSFWIGKINDRYYSVIIPFHAPSKSVLKEIAQNNPSVFFVDKMHSVGEALTKLSHIALGLIALIYVLVFLLLSYIYNLKASFKIIMTPVSACILSTATLGILN
;
A
#
# COMPACT_ATOMS: atom_id res chain seq x y z
N GLY A 1 4.81 -3.34 14.82
CA GLY A 1 5.21 -4.33 15.85
C GLY A 1 6.58 -4.09 16.39
N SER A 2 6.91 -4.73 17.50
CA SER A 2 8.26 -4.70 18.10
C SER A 2 9.21 -5.72 17.45
N SER A 3 8.66 -6.73 16.78
CA SER A 3 9.39 -7.74 16.01
C SER A 3 8.70 -8.00 14.67
N GLU A 4 9.42 -8.63 13.74
CA GLU A 4 8.89 -9.05 12.44
C GLU A 4 7.72 -10.02 12.62
N GLU A 5 7.89 -11.02 13.47
CA GLU A 5 6.83 -12.00 13.78
C GLU A 5 5.57 -11.34 14.33
N GLU A 6 5.71 -10.34 15.21
CA GLU A 6 4.55 -9.60 15.73
C GLU A 6 3.81 -8.85 14.64
N VAL A 7 4.53 -8.27 13.66
CA VAL A 7 3.91 -7.58 12.52
C VAL A 7 3.13 -8.56 11.67
N HIS A 8 3.72 -9.70 11.31
CA HIS A 8 3.02 -10.72 10.52
C HIS A 8 1.78 -11.25 11.23
N GLN A 9 1.84 -11.52 12.53
CA GLN A 9 0.68 -11.96 13.31
C GLN A 9 -0.43 -10.89 13.34
N LYS A 10 -0.07 -9.62 13.54
CA LYS A 10 -1.04 -8.50 13.51
C LYS A 10 -1.63 -8.30 12.13
N GLU A 11 -0.82 -8.42 11.09
CA GLU A 11 -1.25 -8.35 9.71
C GLU A 11 -2.26 -9.47 9.39
N GLU A 12 -1.96 -10.71 9.77
CA GLU A 12 -2.84 -11.86 9.60
C GLU A 12 -4.16 -11.71 10.38
N ALA A 13 -4.11 -11.15 11.59
CA ALA A 13 -5.32 -10.86 12.36
C ALA A 13 -6.18 -9.77 11.70
N PHE A 14 -5.54 -8.79 11.03
CA PHE A 14 -6.24 -7.74 10.30
C PHE A 14 -6.81 -8.28 8.97
N THR A 15 -6.04 -9.07 8.22
CA THR A 15 -6.49 -9.65 6.95
C THR A 15 -7.69 -10.58 7.12
N LYS A 16 -7.81 -11.30 8.24
CA LYS A 16 -9.04 -12.07 8.57
C LYS A 16 -10.29 -11.20 8.61
N ARG A 17 -10.17 -9.92 9.05
CA ARG A 17 -11.29 -8.98 9.01
C ARG A 17 -11.58 -8.50 7.59
N LEU A 18 -10.53 -8.33 6.77
CA LEU A 18 -10.70 -8.01 5.35
C LEU A 18 -11.34 -9.17 4.58
N ASP A 19 -11.05 -10.42 4.94
CA ASP A 19 -11.67 -11.61 4.35
C ASP A 19 -13.19 -11.64 4.59
N SER A 20 -13.67 -11.11 5.70
CA SER A 20 -15.11 -10.97 5.93
C SER A 20 -15.78 -9.99 4.95
N LEU A 21 -15.09 -8.96 4.51
CA LEU A 21 -15.56 -8.06 3.44
C LEU A 21 -15.55 -8.76 2.08
N LYS A 22 -14.50 -9.53 1.79
CA LYS A 22 -14.38 -10.30 0.55
C LYS A 22 -15.53 -11.30 0.38
N ASN A 23 -16.02 -11.87 1.47
CA ASN A 23 -17.18 -12.75 1.45
C ASN A 23 -18.51 -12.01 1.11
N GLN A 24 -18.55 -10.69 1.32
CA GLN A 24 -19.71 -9.84 0.99
C GLN A 24 -19.60 -9.24 -0.42
N ASP A 25 -18.38 -8.97 -0.87
CA ASP A 25 -18.08 -8.42 -2.19
C ASP A 25 -16.92 -9.19 -2.82
N THR A 26 -17.25 -10.04 -3.80
CA THR A 26 -16.28 -10.91 -4.49
C THR A 26 -15.26 -10.14 -5.33
N SER A 27 -15.53 -8.87 -5.65
CA SER A 27 -14.58 -8.01 -6.37
C SER A 27 -13.46 -7.48 -5.48
N PHE A 28 -13.69 -7.41 -4.17
CA PHE A 28 -12.71 -6.92 -3.21
C PHE A 28 -11.55 -7.91 -3.08
N SER A 29 -10.34 -7.38 -3.16
CA SER A 29 -9.10 -8.12 -2.94
C SER A 29 -8.07 -7.24 -2.24
N TYR A 30 -7.03 -7.86 -1.71
CA TYR A 30 -5.90 -7.17 -1.10
C TYR A 30 -4.61 -7.96 -1.28
N ILE A 31 -3.47 -7.27 -1.20
CA ILE A 31 -2.15 -7.88 -1.11
C ILE A 31 -1.48 -7.42 0.17
N SER A 32 -0.74 -8.31 0.80
CA SER A 32 -0.01 -8.08 2.05
C SER A 32 1.25 -8.93 2.12
N SER A 33 2.22 -8.53 2.94
CA SER A 33 3.47 -9.29 3.12
C SER A 33 3.22 -10.68 3.70
N SER A 34 2.24 -10.86 4.56
CA SER A 34 1.88 -12.14 5.19
C SER A 34 1.27 -13.17 4.22
N LEU A 35 0.88 -12.74 3.00
CA LEU A 35 0.49 -13.68 1.94
C LEU A 35 1.71 -14.35 1.30
N ILE A 36 2.88 -13.69 1.33
CA ILE A 36 4.15 -14.20 0.77
C ILE A 36 4.93 -14.91 1.87
N VAL A 37 5.09 -14.25 3.01
CA VAL A 37 5.80 -14.77 4.19
C VAL A 37 4.84 -14.75 5.38
N PRO A 38 4.15 -15.87 5.65
CA PRO A 38 3.26 -15.98 6.81
C PRO A 38 4.03 -15.93 8.12
N SER A 39 3.35 -15.59 9.21
CA SER A 39 3.95 -15.67 10.57
C SER A 39 4.46 -17.08 10.86
N ILE A 40 5.51 -17.21 11.67
CA ILE A 40 6.06 -18.49 12.12
C ILE A 40 4.95 -19.34 12.76
N LYS A 41 4.08 -18.69 13.53
CA LYS A 41 2.92 -19.35 14.12
C LYS A 41 2.03 -19.99 13.07
N LYS A 42 1.66 -19.26 12.01
CA LYS A 42 0.79 -19.77 10.94
C LYS A 42 1.49 -20.85 10.11
N GLN A 43 2.79 -20.71 9.86
CA GLN A 43 3.58 -21.75 9.21
C GLN A 43 3.53 -23.06 10.01
N ASN A 44 3.76 -23.00 11.32
CA ASN A 44 3.67 -24.17 12.21
C ASN A 44 2.27 -24.79 12.22
N GLU A 45 1.21 -23.97 12.32
CA GLU A 45 -0.16 -24.46 12.25
C GLU A 45 -0.45 -25.19 10.92
N THR A 46 0.08 -24.63 9.81
CA THR A 46 -0.06 -25.22 8.48
C THR A 46 0.69 -26.54 8.37
N TYR A 47 1.94 -26.60 8.80
CA TYR A 47 2.72 -27.84 8.79
C TYR A 47 2.10 -28.92 9.67
N GLN A 48 1.60 -28.57 10.84
CA GLN A 48 0.87 -29.51 11.70
C GLN A 48 -0.41 -30.04 11.04
N ALA A 49 -1.15 -29.18 10.35
CA ALA A 49 -2.35 -29.60 9.61
C ALA A 49 -2.01 -30.54 8.45
N ILE A 50 -0.96 -30.24 7.68
CA ILE A 50 -0.45 -31.10 6.61
C ILE A 50 0.00 -32.44 7.18
N GLY A 51 0.77 -32.42 8.26
CA GLY A 51 1.26 -33.61 8.94
C GLY A 51 0.14 -34.54 9.43
N LYS A 52 -0.94 -33.97 9.93
CA LYS A 52 -2.09 -34.74 10.44
C LYS A 52 -3.03 -35.24 9.36
N THR A 53 -3.22 -34.49 8.28
CA THR A 53 -4.29 -34.76 7.32
C THR A 53 -3.76 -35.31 6.00
N ILE A 54 -2.70 -34.72 5.46
CA ILE A 54 -2.23 -35.03 4.10
C ILE A 54 -1.16 -36.13 4.13
N LEU A 55 -0.20 -36.01 5.05
CA LEU A 55 0.95 -36.92 5.12
C LEU A 55 0.56 -38.41 5.31
N PRO A 56 -0.43 -38.78 6.17
CA PRO A 56 -0.88 -40.15 6.29
C PRO A 56 -1.47 -40.68 5.00
N SER A 57 -2.20 -39.85 4.25
CA SER A 57 -2.78 -40.25 2.95
C SER A 57 -1.69 -40.49 1.91
N ILE A 58 -0.67 -39.64 1.86
CA ILE A 58 0.47 -39.83 0.95
C ILE A 58 1.25 -41.12 1.31
N LYS A 59 1.54 -41.36 2.59
CA LYS A 59 2.21 -42.58 3.04
C LYS A 59 1.45 -43.83 2.61
N LYS A 60 0.15 -43.86 2.83
CA LYS A 60 -0.70 -44.99 2.40
C LYS A 60 -0.67 -45.20 0.89
N GLN A 61 -0.67 -44.15 0.09
CA GLN A 61 -0.55 -44.28 -1.36
C GLN A 61 0.78 -44.84 -1.81
N LEU A 62 1.89 -44.36 -1.18
CA LEU A 62 3.23 -44.88 -1.48
C LEU A 62 3.35 -46.36 -1.16
N GLU A 63 2.82 -46.81 -0.01
CA GLU A 63 2.77 -48.22 0.38
C GLU A 63 2.00 -49.08 -0.64
N LEU A 64 0.85 -48.59 -1.11
CA LEU A 64 0.07 -49.27 -2.16
C LEU A 64 0.82 -49.40 -3.50
N LEU A 65 1.75 -48.51 -3.76
CA LEU A 65 2.63 -48.54 -4.94
C LEU A 65 3.91 -49.36 -4.70
N ASN A 66 4.05 -50.04 -3.57
CA ASN A 66 5.25 -50.72 -3.12
C ASN A 66 6.50 -49.82 -3.06
N LEU A 67 6.32 -48.52 -2.77
CA LEU A 67 7.38 -47.56 -2.56
C LEU A 67 7.59 -47.37 -1.06
N ASN A 68 8.87 -47.27 -0.61
CA ASN A 68 9.15 -46.96 0.77
C ASN A 68 8.80 -45.51 1.06
N PRO A 69 7.85 -45.17 1.96
CA PRO A 69 7.48 -43.80 2.26
C PRO A 69 8.66 -42.96 2.77
N GLU A 70 9.58 -43.53 3.54
CA GLU A 70 10.72 -42.79 4.13
C GLU A 70 11.78 -42.37 3.10
N ASP A 71 11.84 -43.06 1.98
CA ASP A 71 12.74 -42.70 0.86
C ASP A 71 12.14 -41.64 -0.08
N SER A 72 10.85 -41.34 0.10
CA SER A 72 10.15 -40.37 -0.73
C SER A 72 10.70 -38.96 -0.54
N SER A 73 11.07 -38.31 -1.65
CA SER A 73 11.51 -36.91 -1.66
C SER A 73 10.45 -35.96 -1.08
N ILE A 74 9.16 -36.28 -1.22
CA ILE A 74 8.04 -35.52 -0.67
C ILE A 74 8.09 -35.49 0.85
N ILE A 75 8.30 -36.62 1.50
CA ILE A 75 8.37 -36.71 2.96
C ILE A 75 9.62 -36.02 3.51
N LYS A 76 10.76 -36.21 2.85
CA LYS A 76 12.01 -35.52 3.21
C LYS A 76 11.88 -34.00 3.05
N SER A 77 11.29 -33.54 1.95
CA SER A 77 11.03 -32.10 1.75
C SER A 77 10.09 -31.52 2.81
N TYR A 78 9.05 -32.28 3.19
CA TYR A 78 8.16 -31.84 4.28
C TYR A 78 8.89 -31.74 5.62
N GLN A 79 9.74 -32.70 5.95
CA GLN A 79 10.53 -32.67 7.19
C GLN A 79 11.44 -31.45 7.23
N LEU A 80 12.22 -31.23 6.16
CA LEU A 80 13.10 -30.06 6.04
C LEU A 80 12.29 -28.74 6.16
N ALA A 81 11.20 -28.62 5.41
CA ALA A 81 10.37 -27.41 5.43
C ALA A 81 9.67 -27.16 6.77
N SER A 82 9.41 -28.22 7.56
CA SER A 82 8.82 -28.08 8.90
C SER A 82 9.82 -27.63 9.98
N GLU A 83 11.12 -27.82 9.73
CA GLU A 83 12.21 -27.40 10.63
C GLU A 83 12.69 -25.98 10.31
N GLU A 84 12.65 -25.58 9.03
CA GLU A 84 13.06 -24.26 8.57
C GLU A 84 11.85 -23.37 8.29
N HIS A 85 11.77 -22.24 9.02
CA HIS A 85 10.71 -21.27 8.79
C HIS A 85 11.11 -20.26 7.73
N LEU A 86 10.16 -19.93 6.85
CA LEU A 86 10.32 -18.84 5.92
C LEU A 86 10.26 -17.50 6.66
N THR A 87 11.24 -16.64 6.43
CA THR A 87 11.32 -15.29 6.98
C THR A 87 11.48 -14.27 5.86
N VAL A 88 11.35 -12.99 6.14
CA VAL A 88 11.58 -11.92 5.17
C VAL A 88 13.04 -11.86 4.67
N HIS A 89 13.96 -12.55 5.33
CA HIS A 89 15.37 -12.64 4.96
C HIS A 89 15.73 -13.99 4.32
N SER A 90 14.77 -14.89 4.14
CA SER A 90 15.00 -16.17 3.48
C SER A 90 15.28 -15.96 1.99
N ASP A 91 16.06 -16.85 1.41
CA ASP A 91 16.33 -16.86 -0.04
C ASP A 91 15.08 -17.32 -0.79
N ILE A 92 14.32 -16.36 -1.30
CA ILE A 92 13.10 -16.58 -2.08
C ILE A 92 13.33 -16.18 -3.55
N PRO A 93 12.56 -16.72 -4.49
CA PRO A 93 12.67 -16.32 -5.90
C PRO A 93 12.59 -14.81 -6.08
N SER A 94 13.45 -14.24 -6.96
CA SER A 94 13.60 -12.79 -7.13
C SER A 94 12.27 -12.06 -7.37
N THR A 95 11.36 -12.67 -8.12
CA THR A 95 10.03 -12.09 -8.39
C THR A 95 9.18 -11.93 -7.12
N LEU A 96 9.27 -12.90 -6.19
CA LEU A 96 8.56 -12.82 -4.91
C LEU A 96 9.27 -11.88 -3.94
N ASP A 97 10.60 -11.80 -4.00
CA ASP A 97 11.39 -10.86 -3.20
C ASP A 97 11.07 -9.41 -3.56
N GLU A 98 11.02 -9.07 -4.84
CA GLU A 98 10.60 -7.73 -5.32
C GLU A 98 9.19 -7.37 -4.84
N LEU A 99 8.26 -8.33 -4.87
CA LEU A 99 6.93 -8.13 -4.33
C LEU A 99 6.97 -7.94 -2.82
N LEU A 100 7.68 -8.78 -2.09
CA LEU A 100 7.80 -8.66 -0.64
C LEU A 100 8.36 -7.30 -0.22
N GLN A 101 9.43 -6.83 -0.88
CA GLN A 101 10.03 -5.53 -0.63
C GLN A 101 9.06 -4.36 -0.88
N SER A 102 8.08 -4.54 -1.76
CA SER A 102 7.03 -3.52 -2.01
C SER A 102 6.03 -3.39 -0.86
N PHE A 103 5.86 -4.42 -0.03
CA PHE A 103 4.90 -4.46 1.09
C PHE A 103 5.56 -4.47 2.46
N TRP A 104 6.84 -4.85 2.51
CA TRP A 104 7.62 -4.88 3.75
C TRP A 104 8.47 -3.63 3.87
N ILE A 105 8.07 -2.70 4.77
CA ILE A 105 8.82 -1.47 5.01
C ILE A 105 10.06 -1.73 5.87
N GLY A 106 9.99 -2.77 6.74
CA GLY A 106 11.07 -3.09 7.66
C GLY A 106 11.04 -2.24 8.93
N LYS A 107 12.21 -2.00 9.53
CA LYS A 107 12.36 -1.35 10.82
C LYS A 107 12.54 0.16 10.69
N ILE A 108 11.64 0.93 11.31
CA ILE A 108 11.71 2.39 11.44
C ILE A 108 11.52 2.76 12.93
N ASN A 109 12.43 3.53 13.51
CA ASN A 109 12.35 3.98 14.91
C ASN A 109 12.03 2.84 15.89
N ASP A 110 12.78 1.73 15.82
CA ASP A 110 12.66 0.53 16.65
C ASP A 110 11.31 -0.22 16.54
N ARG A 111 10.55 0.03 15.49
CA ARG A 111 9.31 -0.69 15.17
C ARG A 111 9.34 -1.20 13.73
N TYR A 112 8.75 -2.37 13.52
CA TYR A 112 8.57 -2.94 12.19
C TYR A 112 7.21 -2.57 11.61
N TYR A 113 7.19 -2.38 10.28
CA TYR A 113 6.00 -1.96 9.53
C TYR A 113 5.86 -2.79 8.26
N SER A 114 4.62 -3.07 7.89
CA SER A 114 4.22 -3.63 6.60
C SER A 114 3.07 -2.82 6.01
N VAL A 115 2.82 -3.01 4.73
CA VAL A 115 1.75 -2.33 3.98
C VAL A 115 0.76 -3.37 3.47
N ILE A 116 -0.53 -3.10 3.64
CA ILE A 116 -1.61 -3.84 3.01
C ILE A 116 -2.24 -2.94 1.97
N ILE A 117 -2.30 -3.38 0.72
CA ILE A 117 -2.91 -2.63 -0.38
C ILE A 117 -4.24 -3.29 -0.75
N PRO A 118 -5.36 -2.62 -0.49
CA PRO A 118 -6.67 -3.10 -0.94
C PRO A 118 -6.91 -2.72 -2.40
N PHE A 119 -7.57 -3.59 -3.15
CA PHE A 119 -8.03 -3.40 -4.52
C PHE A 119 -9.55 -3.53 -4.56
N HIS A 120 -10.19 -2.71 -5.40
CA HIS A 120 -11.64 -2.70 -5.61
C HIS A 120 -12.44 -2.62 -4.29
N ALA A 121 -11.95 -1.77 -3.38
CA ALA A 121 -12.60 -1.62 -2.08
C ALA A 121 -14.03 -1.05 -2.23
N PRO A 122 -15.02 -1.59 -1.49
CA PRO A 122 -16.41 -1.16 -1.61
C PRO A 122 -16.61 0.31 -1.25
N SER A 123 -15.93 0.81 -0.24
CA SER A 123 -15.83 2.24 0.05
C SER A 123 -14.64 2.56 0.96
N LYS A 124 -14.11 3.79 0.82
CA LYS A 124 -13.03 4.28 1.70
C LYS A 124 -13.46 4.38 3.18
N SER A 125 -14.73 4.70 3.43
CA SER A 125 -15.28 4.82 4.79
C SER A 125 -15.23 3.50 5.54
N VAL A 126 -15.59 2.40 4.90
CA VAL A 126 -15.54 1.05 5.47
C VAL A 126 -14.11 0.65 5.82
N LEU A 127 -13.16 0.87 4.92
CA LEU A 127 -11.74 0.56 5.19
C LEU A 127 -11.19 1.42 6.34
N LYS A 128 -11.55 2.70 6.38
CA LYS A 128 -11.14 3.61 7.45
C LYS A 128 -11.71 3.18 8.79
N GLU A 129 -12.98 2.78 8.85
CA GLU A 129 -13.63 2.29 10.07
C GLU A 129 -12.96 1.01 10.59
N ILE A 130 -12.69 0.04 9.71
CA ILE A 130 -12.00 -1.21 10.08
C ILE A 130 -10.58 -0.92 10.59
N ALA A 131 -9.87 0.02 9.98
CA ALA A 131 -8.53 0.42 10.42
C ALA A 131 -8.58 1.15 11.77
N GLN A 132 -9.52 2.06 11.98
CA GLN A 132 -9.69 2.79 13.24
C GLN A 132 -10.02 1.89 14.42
N ASN A 133 -10.72 0.78 14.18
CA ASN A 133 -11.02 -0.23 15.19
C ASN A 133 -9.82 -1.15 15.51
N ASN A 134 -8.64 -0.86 14.93
CA ASN A 134 -7.42 -1.61 15.21
C ASN A 134 -6.27 -0.64 15.52
N PRO A 135 -5.80 -0.54 16.78
CA PRO A 135 -4.80 0.43 17.20
C PRO A 135 -3.41 0.21 16.56
N SER A 136 -3.19 -0.94 15.92
CA SER A 136 -1.94 -1.27 15.24
C SER A 136 -1.96 -0.94 13.74
N VAL A 137 -3.06 -0.43 13.22
CA VAL A 137 -3.25 -0.17 11.78
C VAL A 137 -3.47 1.32 11.55
N PHE A 138 -2.74 1.87 10.60
CA PHE A 138 -2.89 3.25 10.14
C PHE A 138 -3.46 3.25 8.73
N PHE A 139 -4.61 3.89 8.55
CA PHE A 139 -5.19 4.09 7.24
C PHE A 139 -4.52 5.30 6.56
N VAL A 140 -3.91 5.08 5.40
CA VAL A 140 -3.25 6.12 4.61
C VAL A 140 -4.01 6.30 3.29
N ASP A 141 -4.67 7.46 3.13
CA ASP A 141 -5.28 7.85 1.86
C ASP A 141 -4.27 8.62 1.01
N LYS A 142 -3.53 7.91 0.16
CA LYS A 142 -2.55 8.53 -0.74
C LYS A 142 -3.16 9.59 -1.66
N MET A 143 -4.37 9.36 -2.15
CA MET A 143 -5.04 10.29 -3.07
C MET A 143 -5.39 11.60 -2.37
N HIS A 144 -5.87 11.53 -1.13
CA HIS A 144 -6.16 12.73 -0.34
C HIS A 144 -4.89 13.51 -0.01
N SER A 145 -3.85 12.83 0.44
CA SER A 145 -2.56 13.46 0.79
C SER A 145 -1.88 14.13 -0.41
N VAL A 146 -1.93 13.49 -1.59
CA VAL A 146 -1.41 14.08 -2.84
C VAL A 146 -2.25 15.27 -3.27
N GLY A 147 -3.59 15.16 -3.19
CA GLY A 147 -4.50 16.26 -3.50
C GLY A 147 -4.27 17.48 -2.61
N GLU A 148 -4.10 17.26 -1.31
CA GLU A 148 -3.81 18.34 -0.34
C GLU A 148 -2.44 19.00 -0.62
N ALA A 149 -1.41 18.20 -0.92
CA ALA A 149 -0.09 18.72 -1.27
C ALA A 149 -0.13 19.54 -2.58
N LEU A 150 -0.84 19.06 -3.61
CA LEU A 150 -1.03 19.79 -4.86
C LEU A 150 -1.80 21.09 -4.66
N THR A 151 -2.85 21.08 -3.85
CA THR A 151 -3.61 22.28 -3.52
C THR A 151 -2.74 23.30 -2.81
N LYS A 152 -1.93 22.88 -1.82
CA LYS A 152 -1.00 23.75 -1.12
C LYS A 152 0.05 24.35 -2.07
N LEU A 153 0.62 23.53 -2.95
CA LEU A 153 1.57 23.97 -3.96
C LEU A 153 0.95 24.98 -4.92
N SER A 154 -0.28 24.75 -5.37
CA SER A 154 -1.05 25.66 -6.23
C SER A 154 -1.27 27.02 -5.55
N HIS A 155 -1.64 27.05 -4.27
CA HIS A 155 -1.80 28.30 -3.53
C HIS A 155 -0.48 29.08 -3.39
N ILE A 156 0.64 28.40 -3.14
CA ILE A 156 1.96 29.02 -3.08
C ILE A 156 2.32 29.62 -4.46
N ALA A 157 2.14 28.85 -5.53
CA ALA A 157 2.42 29.29 -6.89
C ALA A 157 1.56 30.51 -7.29
N LEU A 158 0.25 30.51 -6.99
CA LEU A 158 -0.63 31.64 -7.23
C LEU A 158 -0.19 32.90 -6.42
N GLY A 159 0.19 32.72 -5.16
CA GLY A 159 0.70 33.80 -4.34
C GLY A 159 1.97 34.42 -4.91
N LEU A 160 2.90 33.61 -5.41
CA LEU A 160 4.14 34.04 -6.03
C LEU A 160 3.88 34.78 -7.36
N ILE A 161 2.97 34.29 -8.19
CA ILE A 161 2.52 34.97 -9.40
C ILE A 161 1.92 36.35 -9.07
N ALA A 162 1.03 36.41 -8.08
CA ALA A 162 0.40 37.66 -7.66
C ALA A 162 1.47 38.67 -7.17
N LEU A 163 2.47 38.22 -6.41
CA LEU A 163 3.58 39.04 -5.96
C LEU A 163 4.38 39.62 -7.14
N ILE A 164 4.69 38.78 -8.15
CA ILE A 164 5.38 39.21 -9.36
C ILE A 164 4.56 40.27 -10.08
N TYR A 165 3.26 40.10 -10.25
CA TYR A 165 2.42 41.11 -10.87
C TYR A 165 2.38 42.43 -10.13
N VAL A 166 2.38 42.38 -8.79
CA VAL A 166 2.47 43.60 -7.97
C VAL A 166 3.81 44.31 -8.19
N LEU A 167 4.93 43.60 -8.22
CA LEU A 167 6.26 44.18 -8.46
C LEU A 167 6.36 44.79 -9.86
N VAL A 168 5.86 44.10 -10.88
CA VAL A 168 5.79 44.59 -12.27
C VAL A 168 4.91 45.85 -12.34
N PHE A 169 3.77 45.85 -11.65
CA PHE A 169 2.90 47.03 -11.57
C PHE A 169 3.59 48.23 -10.97
N LEU A 170 4.32 48.07 -9.85
CA LEU A 170 5.08 49.15 -9.20
C LEU A 170 6.18 49.67 -10.12
N LEU A 171 6.90 48.79 -10.80
CA LEU A 171 7.95 49.17 -11.73
C LEU A 171 7.40 49.93 -12.95
N LEU A 172 6.30 49.44 -13.54
CA LEU A 172 5.64 50.15 -14.62
C LEU A 172 5.03 51.49 -14.20
N SER A 173 4.51 51.59 -12.97
CA SER A 173 3.99 52.84 -12.40
C SER A 173 5.06 53.87 -12.15
N TYR A 174 6.28 53.45 -11.90
CA TYR A 174 7.43 54.32 -11.77
C TYR A 174 7.93 54.88 -13.11
N ILE A 175 7.89 54.03 -14.18
CA ILE A 175 8.37 54.40 -15.51
C ILE A 175 7.30 55.19 -16.32
N TYR A 176 6.07 54.74 -16.21
CA TYR A 176 4.89 55.30 -16.93
C TYR A 176 3.95 55.96 -15.91
N ASN A 177 2.83 56.41 -16.32
CA ASN A 177 1.79 56.89 -15.41
C ASN A 177 0.91 55.74 -14.90
N LEU A 178 0.36 55.84 -13.70
CA LEU A 178 -0.50 54.86 -13.04
C LEU A 178 -1.62 54.34 -13.97
N LYS A 179 -2.26 55.25 -14.76
CA LYS A 179 -3.32 54.89 -15.71
C LYS A 179 -2.83 54.01 -16.87
N ALA A 180 -1.60 54.28 -17.37
CA ALA A 180 -1.01 53.46 -18.43
C ALA A 180 -0.59 52.07 -17.91
N SER A 181 0.03 52.02 -16.76
CA SER A 181 0.47 50.77 -16.09
C SER A 181 -0.72 49.83 -15.81
N PHE A 182 -1.83 50.37 -15.32
CA PHE A 182 -3.03 49.61 -15.08
C PHE A 182 -3.60 48.99 -16.38
N LYS A 183 -3.62 49.74 -17.49
CA LYS A 183 -4.07 49.19 -18.78
C LYS A 183 -3.15 48.08 -19.29
N ILE A 184 -1.85 48.23 -19.12
CA ILE A 184 -0.88 47.22 -19.58
C ILE A 184 -1.04 45.91 -18.79
N ILE A 185 -1.24 45.97 -17.48
CA ILE A 185 -1.41 44.76 -16.65
C ILE A 185 -2.78 44.12 -16.79
N MET A 186 -3.82 44.91 -17.02
CA MET A 186 -5.17 44.34 -17.21
C MET A 186 -5.27 43.44 -18.44
N THR A 187 -4.44 43.64 -19.47
CA THR A 187 -4.45 42.79 -20.66
C THR A 187 -4.10 41.34 -20.39
N PRO A 188 -2.94 40.98 -19.77
CA PRO A 188 -2.65 39.60 -19.46
C PRO A 188 -3.57 39.01 -18.38
N VAL A 189 -4.03 39.82 -17.42
CA VAL A 189 -4.94 39.38 -16.36
C VAL A 189 -6.30 38.97 -16.96
N SER A 190 -6.84 39.79 -17.84
CA SER A 190 -8.10 39.45 -18.52
C SER A 190 -7.96 38.22 -19.42
N ALA A 191 -6.83 38.05 -20.11
CA ALA A 191 -6.56 36.86 -20.90
C ALA A 191 -6.51 35.58 -20.02
N CYS A 192 -5.88 35.63 -18.85
CA CYS A 192 -5.85 34.52 -17.89
C CYS A 192 -7.26 34.19 -17.36
N ILE A 193 -8.05 35.18 -17.00
CA ILE A 193 -9.44 34.97 -16.53
C ILE A 193 -10.30 34.34 -17.63
N LEU A 194 -10.21 34.82 -18.87
CA LEU A 194 -10.95 34.24 -19.99
C LEU A 194 -10.50 32.80 -20.27
N SER A 195 -9.22 32.52 -20.25
CA SER A 195 -8.69 31.18 -20.47
C SER A 195 -9.15 30.19 -19.38
N THR A 196 -9.11 30.59 -18.10
CA THR A 196 -9.58 29.73 -17.00
C THR A 196 -11.09 29.55 -17.01
N ALA A 197 -11.86 30.58 -17.39
CA ALA A 197 -13.32 30.48 -17.54
C ALA A 197 -13.71 29.51 -18.66
N THR A 198 -13.04 29.58 -19.82
CA THR A 198 -13.29 28.64 -20.93
C THR A 198 -12.94 27.20 -20.58
N LEU A 199 -11.84 26.95 -19.87
CA LEU A 199 -11.50 25.63 -19.39
C LEU A 199 -12.49 25.08 -18.35
N GLY A 200 -13.05 25.96 -17.51
CA GLY A 200 -14.07 25.57 -16.52
C GLY A 200 -15.44 25.26 -17.12
N ILE A 201 -15.75 25.78 -18.33
CA ILE A 201 -17.02 25.49 -19.05
C ILE A 201 -16.91 24.17 -19.85
N LEU A 202 -15.69 23.83 -20.30
CA LEU A 202 -15.44 22.64 -21.13
C LEU A 202 -15.23 21.36 -20.33
N ASN A 203 -15.17 21.42 -19.02
CA ASN A 203 -14.93 20.30 -18.10
C ASN A 203 -16.17 20.03 -17.26
#